data_183e15007fd1aab36c6dfa1b13e24f5e
#
_entry.id   183e15007fd1aab36c6dfa1b13e24f5e
#
_cell.length_a   1.000
_cell.length_b   1.000
_cell.length_c   1.000
_cell.angle_alpha   90.00
_cell.angle_beta   90.00
_cell.angle_gamma   90.00
#
_symmetry.space_group_name_H-M   'P 1'
#
loop_
_entity.id
_entity.type
_entity.pdbx_description
1 polymer ?
#
loop_
_entity_poly.entity_id
_entity_poly.type
_entity_poly.pdbx_seq_one_letter_code
_entity_poly.pdbx_strand_id
1 'polypeptide(L)'
;MLACMANLVQAMAGDEVVVEYAHMELAEPSIEQGFASCVRRGATEVVAFPYMLSPGRHSTSDIPHLVAAAAAACPGVAYQVTPAFGVHEKLGELILLRAGVEPAPTFSAGDACCWDPAQSKTACGDACRARQGAPRADRATAVDDPALR
;
A
#
# COMPACT_ATOMS: atom_id res chain seq x y z
N MET A 1 5.16 7.05 -12.32
CA MET A 1 5.32 5.85 -11.48
C MET A 1 3.97 5.23 -11.12
N LEU A 2 2.98 6.00 -10.64
CA LEU A 2 1.65 5.47 -10.28
C LEU A 2 0.95 4.77 -11.46
N ALA A 3 0.93 5.38 -12.65
CA ALA A 3 0.37 4.77 -13.86
C ALA A 3 1.05 3.44 -14.22
N CYS A 4 2.38 3.32 -14.06
CA CYS A 4 3.08 2.06 -14.32
C CYS A 4 2.65 0.96 -13.32
N MET A 5 2.41 1.33 -12.07
CA MET A 5 1.90 0.40 -11.07
C MET A 5 0.46 -0.03 -11.40
N ALA A 6 -0.40 0.90 -11.80
CA ALA A 6 -1.76 0.56 -12.24
C ALA A 6 -1.76 -0.42 -13.44
N ASN A 7 -0.89 -0.19 -14.42
CA ASN A 7 -0.73 -1.11 -15.56
C ASN A 7 -0.25 -2.50 -15.11
N LEU A 8 0.68 -2.55 -14.15
CA LEU A 8 1.13 -3.83 -13.59
C LEU A 8 0.00 -4.56 -12.87
N VAL A 9 -0.75 -3.84 -12.04
CA VAL A 9 -1.90 -4.42 -11.31
C VAL A 9 -2.97 -4.88 -12.31
N GLN A 10 -3.25 -4.10 -13.37
CA GLN A 10 -4.17 -4.51 -14.44
C GLN A 10 -3.72 -5.82 -15.09
N ALA A 11 -2.44 -5.93 -15.43
CA ALA A 11 -1.89 -7.15 -16.03
C ALA A 11 -1.99 -8.37 -15.09
N MET A 12 -1.85 -8.15 -13.78
CA MET A 12 -1.97 -9.21 -12.77
C MET A 12 -3.43 -9.60 -12.48
N ALA A 13 -4.36 -8.64 -12.55
CA ALA A 13 -5.78 -8.85 -12.26
C ALA A 13 -6.55 -9.47 -13.44
N GLY A 14 -6.02 -9.38 -14.66
CA GLY A 14 -6.71 -9.85 -15.87
C GLY A 14 -7.83 -8.91 -16.30
N ASP A 15 -8.69 -9.42 -17.21
CA ASP A 15 -9.70 -8.60 -17.91
C ASP A 15 -10.99 -8.41 -17.09
N GLU A 16 -11.21 -9.21 -16.04
CA GLU A 16 -12.39 -9.14 -15.17
C GLU A 16 -12.42 -7.90 -14.28
N VAL A 17 -11.27 -7.25 -14.11
CA VAL A 17 -11.10 -6.08 -13.24
C VAL A 17 -10.58 -4.91 -14.04
N VAL A 18 -11.23 -3.76 -13.89
CA VAL A 18 -10.76 -2.50 -14.46
C VAL A 18 -9.87 -1.80 -13.44
N VAL A 19 -8.63 -1.53 -13.80
CA VAL A 19 -7.69 -0.79 -12.93
C VAL A 19 -7.43 0.59 -13.52
N GLU A 20 -7.71 1.60 -12.73
CA GLU A 20 -7.43 3.01 -13.03
C GLU A 20 -6.55 3.60 -11.94
N TYR A 21 -5.82 4.65 -12.26
CA TYR A 21 -5.10 5.42 -11.26
C TYR A 21 -5.68 6.83 -11.16
N ALA A 22 -5.51 7.46 -10.00
CA ALA A 22 -5.94 8.82 -9.77
C ALA A 22 -5.01 9.51 -8.76
N HIS A 23 -5.00 10.83 -8.82
CA HIS A 23 -4.28 11.67 -7.89
C HIS A 23 -5.27 12.39 -6.98
N MET A 24 -4.90 12.52 -5.70
CA MET A 24 -5.71 13.25 -4.72
C MET A 24 -5.71 14.75 -5.03
N GLU A 25 -4.55 15.27 -5.47
CA GLU A 25 -4.30 16.68 -5.75
C GLU A 25 -3.11 16.85 -6.71
N LEU A 26 -2.91 18.06 -7.22
CA LEU A 26 -1.73 18.52 -7.97
C LEU A 26 -1.51 17.87 -9.35
N ALA A 27 -2.25 16.83 -9.71
CA ALA A 27 -2.10 16.15 -10.99
C ALA A 27 -3.41 15.47 -11.44
N GLU A 28 -3.49 15.24 -12.74
CA GLU A 28 -4.58 14.50 -13.38
C GLU A 28 -4.15 13.03 -13.67
N PRO A 29 -5.11 12.10 -13.72
CA PRO A 29 -6.53 12.28 -13.43
C PRO A 29 -6.79 12.44 -11.91
N SER A 30 -7.81 13.22 -11.57
CA SER A 30 -8.32 13.34 -10.21
C SER A 30 -9.04 12.07 -9.75
N ILE A 31 -9.34 11.94 -8.44
CA ILE A 31 -10.14 10.82 -7.92
C ILE A 31 -11.52 10.76 -8.58
N GLU A 32 -12.17 11.89 -8.79
CA GLU A 32 -13.46 11.97 -9.48
C GLU A 32 -13.36 11.41 -10.91
N GLN A 33 -12.34 11.82 -11.64
CA GLN A 33 -12.11 11.37 -13.02
C GLN A 33 -11.78 9.89 -13.10
N GLY A 34 -10.94 9.38 -12.20
CA GLY A 34 -10.62 7.95 -12.11
C GLY A 34 -11.84 7.10 -11.78
N PHE A 35 -12.64 7.53 -10.80
CA PHE A 35 -13.92 6.88 -10.45
C PHE A 35 -14.88 6.85 -11.65
N ALA A 36 -15.11 8.00 -12.29
CA ALA A 36 -15.96 8.09 -13.47
C ALA A 36 -15.44 7.22 -14.63
N SER A 37 -14.11 7.06 -14.76
CA SER A 37 -13.51 6.17 -15.78
C SER A 37 -13.87 4.71 -15.50
N CYS A 38 -13.77 4.23 -14.27
CA CYS A 38 -14.20 2.88 -13.91
C CYS A 38 -15.67 2.66 -14.25
N VAL A 39 -16.54 3.60 -13.90
CA VAL A 39 -17.98 3.51 -14.17
C VAL A 39 -18.27 3.47 -15.68
N ARG A 40 -17.63 4.32 -16.48
CA ARG A 40 -17.78 4.30 -17.97
C ARG A 40 -17.34 2.98 -18.57
N ARG A 41 -16.41 2.27 -17.94
CA ARG A 41 -15.94 0.95 -18.36
C ARG A 41 -16.80 -0.20 -17.81
N GLY A 42 -17.91 0.10 -17.14
CA GLY A 42 -18.91 -0.87 -16.72
C GLY A 42 -18.76 -1.35 -15.27
N ALA A 43 -17.93 -0.70 -14.47
CA ALA A 43 -17.81 -1.07 -13.05
C ALA A 43 -19.13 -0.84 -12.29
N THR A 44 -19.59 -1.86 -11.58
CA THR A 44 -20.73 -1.81 -10.65
C THR A 44 -20.30 -1.59 -9.20
N GLU A 45 -19.02 -1.82 -8.94
CA GLU A 45 -18.36 -1.55 -7.66
C GLU A 45 -16.98 -0.95 -7.92
N VAL A 46 -16.59 0.05 -7.14
CA VAL A 46 -15.27 0.69 -7.19
C VAL A 46 -14.55 0.51 -5.86
N VAL A 47 -13.39 -0.15 -5.90
CA VAL A 47 -12.50 -0.29 -4.75
C VAL A 47 -11.37 0.72 -4.88
N ALA A 48 -11.33 1.73 -4.01
CA ALA A 48 -10.26 2.72 -3.97
C ALA A 48 -9.16 2.27 -2.99
N PHE A 49 -7.95 2.13 -3.49
CA PHE A 49 -6.77 1.77 -2.69
C PHE A 49 -5.83 2.98 -2.55
N PRO A 50 -5.65 3.52 -1.34
CA PRO A 50 -4.66 4.56 -1.09
C PRO A 50 -3.23 4.03 -1.27
N TYR A 51 -2.55 4.44 -2.34
CA TYR A 51 -1.18 4.02 -2.65
C TYR A 51 -0.17 4.75 -1.76
N MET A 52 -0.18 4.42 -0.48
CA MET A 52 0.64 5.03 0.57
C MET A 52 1.19 3.95 1.50
N LEU A 53 2.47 4.07 1.90
CA LEU A 53 3.13 3.06 2.75
C LEU A 53 2.54 3.00 4.16
N SER A 54 2.13 4.12 4.72
CA SER A 54 1.58 4.19 6.07
C SER A 54 0.28 4.98 6.11
N PRO A 55 -0.61 4.67 7.06
CA PRO A 55 -1.81 5.47 7.27
C PRO A 55 -1.43 6.88 7.74
N GLY A 56 -2.19 7.85 7.27
CA GLY A 56 -2.08 9.25 7.62
C GLY A 56 -3.40 9.95 7.28
N ARG A 57 -3.48 11.27 7.53
CA ARG A 57 -4.68 12.06 7.27
C ARG A 57 -5.21 11.84 5.86
N HIS A 58 -4.33 11.84 4.85
CA HIS A 58 -4.75 11.66 3.46
C HIS A 58 -5.43 10.31 3.23
N SER A 59 -4.88 9.21 3.72
CA SER A 59 -5.46 7.87 3.52
C SER A 59 -6.67 7.58 4.42
N THR A 60 -6.78 8.23 5.58
CA THR A 60 -7.82 7.92 6.57
C THR A 60 -8.99 8.92 6.56
N SER A 61 -8.83 10.07 5.93
CA SER A 61 -9.83 11.13 5.89
C SER A 61 -10.04 11.69 4.49
N ASP A 62 -9.00 12.25 3.89
CA ASP A 62 -9.14 13.06 2.68
C ASP A 62 -9.55 12.21 1.45
N ILE A 63 -8.86 11.08 1.22
CA ILE A 63 -9.21 10.15 0.12
C ILE A 63 -10.62 9.55 0.32
N PRO A 64 -11.00 9.03 1.50
CA PRO A 64 -12.36 8.57 1.73
C PRO A 64 -13.43 9.62 1.41
N HIS A 65 -13.23 10.88 1.78
CA HIS A 65 -14.17 11.96 1.45
C HIS A 65 -14.28 12.21 -0.05
N LEU A 66 -13.13 12.25 -0.75
CA LEU A 66 -13.10 12.46 -2.20
C LEU A 66 -13.76 11.30 -2.96
N VAL A 67 -13.53 10.06 -2.53
CA VAL A 67 -14.16 8.88 -3.13
C VAL A 67 -15.67 8.89 -2.88
N ALA A 68 -16.11 9.24 -1.66
CA ALA A 68 -17.53 9.37 -1.35
C ALA A 68 -18.23 10.45 -2.21
N ALA A 69 -17.55 11.59 -2.42
CA ALA A 69 -18.06 12.65 -3.30
C ALA A 69 -18.15 12.18 -4.76
N ALA A 70 -17.16 11.46 -5.26
CA ALA A 70 -17.19 10.89 -6.62
C ALA A 70 -18.30 9.85 -6.77
N ALA A 71 -18.51 8.99 -5.77
CA ALA A 71 -19.58 7.98 -5.76
C ALA A 71 -20.97 8.63 -5.74
N ALA A 72 -21.16 9.75 -5.03
CA ALA A 72 -22.42 10.49 -5.02
C ALA A 72 -22.82 11.01 -6.42
N ALA A 73 -21.85 11.28 -7.28
CA ALA A 73 -22.07 11.67 -8.68
C ALA A 73 -22.41 10.47 -9.60
N CYS A 74 -22.25 9.23 -9.13
CA CYS A 74 -22.46 7.99 -9.89
C CYS A 74 -23.46 7.07 -9.16
N PRO A 75 -24.75 7.42 -9.11
CA PRO A 75 -25.75 6.66 -8.36
C PRO A 75 -25.88 5.22 -8.90
N GLY A 76 -26.01 4.26 -7.98
CA GLY A 76 -26.14 2.83 -8.29
C GLY A 76 -24.80 2.08 -8.37
N VAL A 77 -23.66 2.75 -8.19
CA VAL A 77 -22.35 2.10 -8.09
C VAL A 77 -21.93 1.98 -6.63
N ALA A 78 -21.61 0.76 -6.20
CA ALA A 78 -21.06 0.52 -4.87
C ALA A 78 -19.61 1.01 -4.80
N TYR A 79 -19.14 1.38 -3.61
CA TYR A 79 -17.73 1.71 -3.42
C TYR A 79 -17.22 1.32 -2.05
N GLN A 80 -15.93 1.10 -1.97
CA GLN A 80 -15.21 0.96 -0.71
C GLN A 80 -13.83 1.63 -0.81
N VAL A 81 -13.28 2.03 0.32
CA VAL A 81 -11.90 2.51 0.43
C VAL A 81 -11.14 1.55 1.34
N THR A 82 -10.07 0.97 0.82
CA THR A 82 -9.22 0.06 1.60
C THR A 82 -8.27 0.84 2.51
N PRO A 83 -7.69 0.20 3.54
CA PRO A 83 -6.50 0.73 4.20
C PRO A 83 -5.34 0.93 3.21
N ALA A 84 -4.39 1.82 3.55
CA ALA A 84 -3.10 1.92 2.88
C ALA A 84 -2.26 0.65 3.09
N PHE A 85 -1.07 0.53 2.45
CA PHE A 85 -0.23 -0.68 2.54
C PHE A 85 0.01 -1.17 3.97
N GLY A 86 0.36 -0.26 4.88
CA GLY A 86 0.74 -0.65 6.23
C GLY A 86 1.96 -1.56 6.25
N VAL A 87 2.04 -2.41 7.28
CA VAL A 87 3.08 -3.44 7.38
C VAL A 87 2.56 -4.74 6.76
N HIS A 88 3.23 -5.22 5.72
CA HIS A 88 2.84 -6.44 5.00
C HIS A 88 4.07 -7.23 4.58
N GLU A 89 4.01 -8.56 4.67
CA GLU A 89 5.12 -9.44 4.34
C GLU A 89 5.66 -9.23 2.92
N LYS A 90 4.79 -8.98 1.94
CA LYS A 90 5.20 -8.71 0.56
C LYS A 90 6.05 -7.45 0.42
N LEU A 91 5.83 -6.44 1.27
CA LEU A 91 6.72 -5.28 1.31
C LEU A 91 8.07 -5.63 1.94
N GLY A 92 8.08 -6.49 2.97
CA GLY A 92 9.32 -7.03 3.55
C GLY A 92 10.13 -7.82 2.52
N GLU A 93 9.48 -8.73 1.80
CA GLU A 93 10.10 -9.50 0.70
C GLU A 93 10.70 -8.56 -0.37
N LEU A 94 9.95 -7.52 -0.77
CA LEU A 94 10.44 -6.54 -1.75
C LEU A 94 11.69 -5.80 -1.24
N ILE A 95 11.72 -5.43 0.03
CA ILE A 95 12.88 -4.76 0.65
C ILE A 95 14.09 -5.68 0.61
N LEU A 96 13.93 -6.94 1.02
CA LEU A 96 15.00 -7.93 1.00
C LEU A 96 15.51 -8.18 -0.42
N LEU A 97 14.60 -8.35 -1.37
CA LEU A 97 14.94 -8.50 -2.79
C LEU A 97 15.77 -7.33 -3.32
N ARG A 98 15.41 -6.09 -2.96
CA ARG A 98 16.16 -4.89 -3.37
C ARG A 98 17.51 -4.77 -2.69
N ALA A 99 17.63 -5.31 -1.48
CA ALA A 99 18.88 -5.36 -0.73
C ALA A 99 19.79 -6.53 -1.13
N GLY A 100 19.36 -7.42 -2.02
CA GLY A 100 20.10 -8.63 -2.38
C GLY A 100 20.22 -9.64 -1.23
N VAL A 101 19.24 -9.65 -0.33
CA VAL A 101 19.21 -10.53 0.85
C VAL A 101 18.10 -11.55 0.69
N GLU A 102 18.40 -12.83 0.89
CA GLU A 102 17.41 -13.90 0.92
C GLU A 102 16.62 -13.88 2.23
N PRO A 103 15.30 -14.09 2.20
CA PRO A 103 14.49 -14.25 3.41
C PRO A 103 14.97 -15.44 4.25
N ALA A 104 14.90 -15.31 5.59
CA ALA A 104 15.20 -16.42 6.47
C ALA A 104 14.21 -17.58 6.24
N PRO A 105 14.67 -18.84 6.10
CA PRO A 105 13.82 -19.97 5.77
C PRO A 105 12.79 -20.31 6.87
N THR A 106 13.01 -19.81 8.09
CA THR A 106 12.14 -20.01 9.25
C THR A 106 11.13 -18.88 9.44
N PHE A 107 11.11 -17.87 8.55
CA PHE A 107 10.14 -16.79 8.67
C PHE A 107 8.73 -17.30 8.34
N SER A 108 7.80 -17.04 9.24
CA SER A 108 6.38 -17.29 9.04
C SER A 108 5.62 -15.97 9.14
N ALA A 109 4.64 -15.77 8.27
CA ALA A 109 3.78 -14.59 8.29
C ALA A 109 3.07 -14.36 9.65
N GLY A 110 2.86 -15.44 10.43
CA GLY A 110 2.33 -15.37 11.79
C GLY A 110 3.30 -14.74 12.82
N ASP A 111 4.59 -14.67 12.49
CA ASP A 111 5.62 -14.03 13.32
C ASP A 111 5.76 -12.54 12.98
N ALA A 112 5.06 -12.08 11.95
CA ALA A 112 5.06 -10.70 11.53
C ALA A 112 4.41 -9.78 12.57
N CYS A 113 4.73 -8.51 12.46
CA CYS A 113 4.32 -7.41 13.30
C CYS A 113 2.83 -7.48 13.71
N CYS A 114 2.53 -7.14 14.96
CA CYS A 114 1.17 -6.94 15.49
C CYS A 114 0.45 -5.71 14.89
N TRP A 115 0.88 -5.23 13.74
CA TRP A 115 0.25 -4.14 13.01
C TRP A 115 -1.14 -4.56 12.53
N ASP A 116 -2.14 -3.81 12.99
CA ASP A 116 -3.51 -3.91 12.51
C ASP A 116 -3.80 -2.69 11.61
N PRO A 117 -4.02 -2.90 10.30
CA PRO A 117 -4.31 -1.80 9.37
C PRO A 117 -5.61 -1.05 9.71
N ALA A 118 -6.54 -1.67 10.44
CA ALA A 118 -7.77 -1.03 10.91
C ALA A 118 -7.52 -0.10 12.11
N GLN A 119 -6.41 -0.30 12.83
CA GLN A 119 -6.04 0.48 14.00
C GLN A 119 -4.82 1.37 13.70
N SER A 120 -4.97 2.36 12.87
CA SER A 120 -3.91 3.24 12.35
C SER A 120 -3.04 3.98 13.40
N LYS A 121 -3.21 3.69 14.68
CA LYS A 121 -2.54 4.39 15.80
C LYS A 121 -1.69 3.50 16.71
N THR A 122 -1.50 2.24 16.40
CA THR A 122 -0.70 1.39 17.27
C THR A 122 0.78 1.75 17.08
N ALA A 123 1.29 2.64 17.92
CA ALA A 123 2.72 2.74 18.11
C ALA A 123 3.21 1.36 18.56
N CYS A 124 4.05 0.71 17.78
CA CYS A 124 4.79 -0.47 18.22
C CYS A 124 5.64 -0.06 19.43
N GLY A 125 5.12 -0.25 20.63
CA GLY A 125 5.85 -0.10 21.87
C GLY A 125 6.85 -1.24 22.09
N ASP A 126 7.39 -1.35 23.29
CA ASP A 126 8.35 -2.38 23.68
C ASP A 126 7.78 -3.82 23.59
N ALA A 127 6.45 -3.96 23.48
CA ALA A 127 5.75 -5.23 23.26
C ALA A 127 5.71 -5.68 21.79
N CYS A 128 6.36 -4.97 20.85
CA CYS A 128 6.39 -5.37 19.46
C CYS A 128 7.08 -6.72 19.27
N ARG A 129 6.35 -7.73 18.79
CA ARG A 129 6.85 -9.08 18.57
C ARG A 129 8.06 -9.11 17.63
N ALA A 130 8.10 -8.24 16.61
CA ALA A 130 9.24 -8.11 15.71
C ALA A 130 10.51 -7.60 16.41
N ARG A 131 10.38 -6.87 17.54
CA ARG A 131 11.53 -6.47 18.37
C ARG A 131 11.98 -7.54 19.34
N GLN A 132 11.10 -8.44 19.77
CA GLN A 132 11.39 -9.48 20.75
C GLN A 132 12.04 -10.73 20.12
N GLY A 133 11.86 -10.96 18.83
CA GLY A 133 12.35 -12.14 18.12
C GLY A 133 13.64 -11.98 17.32
N ALA A 134 14.14 -10.77 17.11
CA ALA A 134 15.39 -10.57 16.40
C ALA A 134 16.57 -10.66 17.37
N PRO A 135 17.50 -11.65 17.24
CA PRO A 135 18.78 -11.55 17.91
C PRO A 135 19.42 -10.25 17.47
N ARG A 136 19.82 -9.39 18.42
CA ARG A 136 20.67 -8.24 18.12
C ARG A 136 21.93 -8.80 17.49
N ALA A 137 22.04 -8.70 16.17
CA ALA A 137 23.32 -8.79 15.52
C ALA A 137 24.17 -7.67 16.13
N ASP A 138 25.21 -8.04 16.86
CA ASP A 138 26.24 -7.09 17.25
C ASP A 138 26.59 -6.30 16.00
N ARG A 139 26.57 -4.98 16.10
CA ARG A 139 27.03 -4.08 15.06
C ARG A 139 28.51 -4.39 14.81
N ALA A 140 28.75 -5.38 13.98
CA ALA A 140 30.06 -5.59 13.41
C ALA A 140 30.25 -4.48 12.36
N THR A 141 31.06 -3.51 12.76
CA THR A 141 31.90 -2.62 11.95
C THR A 141 31.38 -2.29 10.55
N ALA A 142 31.02 -1.03 10.38
CA ALA A 142 30.91 -0.40 9.07
C ALA A 142 32.14 -0.83 8.22
N VAL A 143 31.87 -1.58 7.17
CA VAL A 143 32.88 -1.84 6.15
C VAL A 143 33.07 -0.52 5.42
N ASP A 144 34.25 0.07 5.61
CA ASP A 144 34.71 1.23 4.87
C ASP A 144 34.92 0.75 3.42
N ASP A 145 33.94 0.96 2.55
CA ASP A 145 34.05 0.63 1.13
C ASP A 145 34.67 1.80 0.40
N PRO A 146 35.94 1.66 -0.06
CA PRO A 146 36.66 2.71 -0.77
C PRO A 146 36.12 3.01 -2.17
N ALA A 147 35.07 2.31 -2.65
CA ALA A 147 34.50 2.48 -3.99
C ALA A 147 33.41 3.57 -4.04
N LEU A 148 33.08 4.23 -2.92
CA LEU A 148 32.06 5.28 -2.83
C LEU A 148 32.65 6.70 -2.62
N ARG A 149 33.89 6.96 -3.06
CA ARG A 149 34.43 8.33 -3.12
C ARG A 149 34.56 8.82 -4.55
#